data_12308e7d837c4e8f29a2af0652592823
#
_entry.id   12308e7d837c4e8f29a2af0652592823
#
_cell.length_a   1.000
_cell.length_b   1.000
_cell.length_c   1.000
_cell.angle_alpha   90.00
_cell.angle_beta   90.00
_cell.angle_gamma   90.00
#
_symmetry.space_group_name_H-M   'P 1'
#
loop_
_entity.id
_entity.type
_entity.pdbx_description
1 polymer ?
#
loop_
_entity_poly.entity_id
_entity_poly.type
_entity_poly.pdbx_seq_one_letter_code
_entity_poly.pdbx_strand_id
1 'polypeptide(L)'
;MSHPKPLHALAAAALAAAVALGPAHLAAAATPGQPAQGLPTSEQLAAALLTVDDVGPGFAQAPATASPSAGPSAMPSPVNGCDALSDLINMHTGVPGPETPRAEVELDGQGGNPMVTESLTAEDAGKLTADLDAAAAALKSCHTITFNAGTNDSVTFTVTPVTLGDRQDAPAVRLDGTLAGVQLNAFVGVERFGTVGMAFGFFQRDGASSQLASFQYRAAVAKVQRALGTTAGSTTPPTATAPVTRGTSV
;
A
#
# COMPACT_ATOMS: atom_id res chain seq x y z
N MET A 1 -1.43 -29.02 -25.03
CA MET A 1 -1.45 -28.79 -23.58
C MET A 1 -0.98 -27.35 -23.36
N SER A 2 -1.92 -26.41 -23.27
CA SER A 2 -1.63 -24.98 -23.08
C SER A 2 -1.44 -24.75 -21.59
N HIS A 3 -0.24 -24.35 -21.18
CA HIS A 3 0.00 -23.93 -19.81
C HIS A 3 -0.82 -22.68 -19.52
N PRO A 4 -1.60 -22.62 -18.43
CA PRO A 4 -2.21 -21.37 -18.01
C PRO A 4 -1.09 -20.39 -17.67
N LYS A 5 -1.00 -19.29 -18.40
CA LYS A 5 -0.10 -18.17 -18.07
C LYS A 5 -0.52 -17.64 -16.70
N PRO A 6 0.42 -17.39 -15.80
CA PRO A 6 0.09 -16.92 -14.46
C PRO A 6 -0.50 -15.49 -14.54
N LEU A 7 -1.82 -15.39 -14.37
CA LEU A 7 -2.54 -14.13 -14.15
C LEU A 7 -2.09 -13.40 -12.85
N HIS A 8 -1.22 -14.04 -12.10
CA HIS A 8 -0.70 -13.51 -10.82
C HIS A 8 0.19 -12.27 -10.97
N ALA A 9 0.85 -12.11 -12.12
CA ALA A 9 1.75 -10.97 -12.35
C ALA A 9 1.03 -9.63 -12.56
N LEU A 10 -0.26 -9.66 -12.90
CA LEU A 10 -1.02 -8.45 -13.22
C LEU A 10 -1.58 -7.72 -12.00
N ALA A 11 -1.89 -8.44 -10.94
CA ALA A 11 -2.49 -7.85 -9.76
C ALA A 11 -1.45 -7.28 -8.76
N ALA A 12 -0.29 -7.93 -8.65
CA ALA A 12 0.74 -7.55 -7.69
C ALA A 12 1.48 -6.26 -8.06
N ALA A 13 1.69 -6.00 -9.35
CA ALA A 13 2.46 -4.84 -9.80
C ALA A 13 1.73 -3.49 -9.64
N ALA A 14 0.40 -3.51 -9.54
CA ALA A 14 -0.39 -2.29 -9.66
C ALA A 14 -0.63 -1.54 -8.36
N LEU A 15 -0.51 -2.16 -7.19
CA LEU A 15 -0.94 -1.58 -5.93
C LEU A 15 0.12 -1.52 -4.81
N ALA A 16 1.21 -2.23 -4.90
CA ALA A 16 2.39 -2.00 -4.04
C ALA A 16 3.01 -0.60 -4.24
N ALA A 17 2.56 0.10 -5.27
CA ALA A 17 3.08 1.40 -5.70
C ALA A 17 2.46 2.62 -5.03
N ALA A 18 1.45 2.47 -4.19
CA ALA A 18 0.61 3.60 -3.81
C ALA A 18 1.21 4.58 -2.79
N VAL A 19 2.38 4.34 -2.19
CA VAL A 19 2.92 5.25 -1.16
C VAL A 19 4.46 5.37 -1.20
N ALA A 20 5.05 5.65 -2.34
CA ALA A 20 6.46 6.04 -2.39
C ALA A 20 6.63 7.42 -3.07
N LEU A 21 6.88 8.43 -2.29
CA LEU A 21 6.81 9.84 -2.65
C LEU A 21 8.20 10.46 -2.83
N GLY A 22 8.46 11.06 -3.95
CA GLY A 22 9.74 11.67 -4.33
C GLY A 22 9.82 13.18 -4.04
N PRO A 23 11.02 13.81 -4.06
CA PRO A 23 11.30 15.08 -3.37
C PRO A 23 10.96 16.33 -4.17
N ALA A 24 10.32 17.30 -3.53
CA ALA A 24 10.44 18.72 -3.89
C ALA A 24 10.95 19.49 -2.66
N HIS A 25 12.15 20.01 -2.76
CA HIS A 25 12.77 20.82 -1.71
C HIS A 25 12.11 22.20 -1.61
N LEU A 26 11.48 22.49 -0.48
CA LEU A 26 11.40 23.85 0.05
C LEU A 26 11.81 23.80 1.53
N ALA A 27 12.95 24.39 1.84
CA ALA A 27 13.45 24.50 3.20
C ALA A 27 12.56 25.44 4.01
N ALA A 28 11.80 24.91 4.96
CA ALA A 28 11.15 25.68 6.00
C ALA A 28 12.07 25.68 7.24
N ALA A 29 12.31 26.87 7.78
CA ALA A 29 13.16 27.08 8.93
C ALA A 29 12.62 26.33 10.16
N ALA A 30 13.44 25.48 10.75
CA ALA A 30 13.14 24.72 11.95
C ALA A 30 13.06 25.65 13.17
N THR A 31 11.97 25.54 13.92
CA THR A 31 11.83 26.13 15.25
C THR A 31 12.71 25.35 16.23
N PRO A 32 13.58 26.00 17.02
CA PRO A 32 14.45 25.27 17.98
C PRO A 32 13.62 24.83 19.18
N GLY A 33 13.53 23.54 19.45
CA GLY A 33 12.99 23.09 20.74
C GLY A 33 12.46 21.68 20.87
N GLN A 34 12.19 20.92 19.79
CA GLN A 34 11.89 19.50 19.92
C GLN A 34 13.03 18.66 19.33
N PRO A 35 13.52 17.64 20.08
CA PRO A 35 14.39 16.66 19.44
C PRO A 35 13.61 16.09 18.25
N ALA A 36 14.19 16.16 17.06
CA ALA A 36 13.63 15.52 15.88
C ALA A 36 13.47 14.03 16.21
N GLN A 37 12.25 13.59 16.48
CA GLN A 37 11.96 12.17 16.57
C GLN A 37 12.23 11.65 15.16
N GLY A 38 13.27 10.83 15.02
CA GLY A 38 13.64 10.24 13.74
C GLY A 38 12.45 9.45 13.19
N LEU A 39 12.32 9.42 11.87
CA LEU A 39 11.33 8.56 11.23
C LEU A 39 11.54 7.10 11.66
N PRO A 40 10.49 6.28 11.75
CA PRO A 40 10.64 4.84 11.93
C PRO A 40 11.54 4.24 10.86
N THR A 41 12.40 3.31 11.25
CA THR A 41 13.28 2.60 10.32
C THR A 41 12.51 1.57 9.49
N SER A 42 13.07 1.13 8.36
CA SER A 42 12.47 0.06 7.56
C SER A 42 12.27 -1.24 8.34
N GLU A 43 13.14 -1.54 9.32
CA GLU A 43 12.99 -2.70 10.20
C GLU A 43 11.78 -2.54 11.15
N GLN A 44 11.56 -1.34 11.70
CA GLN A 44 10.39 -1.06 12.54
C GLN A 44 9.10 -1.12 11.72
N LEU A 45 9.13 -0.63 10.47
CA LEU A 45 7.99 -0.75 9.55
C LEU A 45 7.73 -2.22 9.19
N ALA A 46 8.77 -3.01 8.89
CA ALA A 46 8.64 -4.44 8.60
C ALA A 46 8.02 -5.22 9.77
N ALA A 47 8.36 -4.88 11.01
CA ALA A 47 7.75 -5.50 12.19
C ALA A 47 6.26 -5.12 12.38
N ALA A 48 5.82 -4.03 11.75
CA ALA A 48 4.44 -3.55 11.81
C ALA A 48 3.54 -4.11 10.69
N LEU A 49 4.11 -4.73 9.65
CA LEU A 49 3.35 -5.36 8.56
C LEU A 49 2.57 -6.59 9.00
N LEU A 50 1.48 -6.87 8.28
CA LEU A 50 0.74 -8.13 8.40
C LEU A 50 1.65 -9.35 8.25
N THR A 51 1.29 -10.42 8.96
CA THR A 51 1.89 -11.74 8.80
C THR A 51 0.80 -12.75 8.47
N VAL A 52 1.18 -13.97 8.10
CA VAL A 52 0.23 -15.06 7.86
C VAL A 52 -0.67 -15.34 9.08
N ASP A 53 -0.17 -15.14 10.29
CA ASP A 53 -0.95 -15.33 11.52
C ASP A 53 -2.04 -14.27 11.69
N ASP A 54 -1.86 -13.06 11.15
CA ASP A 54 -2.83 -11.97 11.25
C ASP A 54 -3.99 -12.14 10.26
N VAL A 55 -3.73 -12.73 9.09
CA VAL A 55 -4.71 -12.91 8.02
C VAL A 55 -5.45 -14.25 8.08
N GLY A 56 -4.94 -15.19 8.88
CA GLY A 56 -5.55 -16.48 9.13
C GLY A 56 -5.02 -17.64 8.28
N PRO A 57 -5.50 -18.86 8.55
CA PRO A 57 -5.01 -20.06 7.88
C PRO A 57 -5.31 -20.04 6.37
N GLY A 58 -4.42 -20.60 5.58
CA GLY A 58 -4.54 -20.69 4.13
C GLY A 58 -3.84 -19.58 3.36
N PHE A 59 -3.22 -18.62 4.04
CA PHE A 59 -2.33 -17.66 3.43
C PHE A 59 -0.86 -18.09 3.56
N ALA A 60 -0.07 -17.67 2.59
CA ALA A 60 1.38 -17.79 2.61
C ALA A 60 1.99 -16.45 2.18
N GLN A 61 3.15 -16.11 2.73
CA GLN A 61 3.88 -14.94 2.26
C GLN A 61 4.45 -15.21 0.88
N ALA A 62 4.14 -14.33 -0.08
CA ALA A 62 4.75 -14.39 -1.39
C ALA A 62 6.28 -14.22 -1.28
N PRO A 63 7.07 -14.93 -2.11
CA PRO A 63 8.51 -14.66 -2.16
C PRO A 63 8.74 -13.18 -2.47
N ALA A 64 9.65 -12.54 -1.72
CA ALA A 64 10.04 -11.18 -2.02
C ALA A 64 10.54 -11.13 -3.48
N THR A 65 9.71 -10.61 -4.37
CA THR A 65 10.17 -10.32 -5.73
C THR A 65 11.17 -9.21 -5.61
N ALA A 66 12.43 -9.49 -5.97
CA ALA A 66 13.42 -8.43 -6.10
C ALA A 66 12.81 -7.35 -7.00
N SER A 67 12.66 -6.13 -6.47
CA SER A 67 12.16 -5.01 -7.26
C SER A 67 12.90 -5.01 -8.59
N PRO A 68 12.21 -5.00 -9.73
CA PRO A 68 12.90 -4.96 -11.01
C PRO A 68 13.81 -3.75 -10.98
N SER A 69 15.10 -4.00 -11.15
CA SER A 69 16.10 -2.94 -11.23
C SER A 69 15.68 -2.07 -12.42
N ALA A 70 15.09 -0.92 -12.14
CA ALA A 70 14.58 -0.02 -13.18
C ALA A 70 15.76 0.50 -13.99
N GLY A 71 16.03 -0.17 -15.10
CA GLY A 71 16.82 0.42 -16.17
C GLY A 71 16.03 1.61 -16.77
N PRO A 72 16.72 2.58 -17.41
CA PRO A 72 16.12 3.81 -17.91
C PRO A 72 15.27 3.63 -19.19
N SER A 73 14.57 2.52 -19.34
CA SER A 73 13.60 2.34 -20.42
C SER A 73 12.26 2.86 -19.92
N ALA A 74 11.76 3.91 -20.58
CA ALA A 74 10.40 4.39 -20.39
C ALA A 74 9.42 3.25 -20.68
N MET A 75 9.10 2.45 -19.66
CA MET A 75 8.00 1.50 -19.75
C MET A 75 6.71 2.31 -19.88
N PRO A 76 5.79 1.91 -20.79
CA PRO A 76 4.49 2.58 -20.86
C PRO A 76 3.86 2.54 -19.46
N SER A 77 3.27 3.66 -19.07
CA SER A 77 2.56 3.75 -17.78
C SER A 77 1.60 2.58 -17.62
N PRO A 78 1.72 1.76 -16.57
CA PRO A 78 0.87 0.60 -16.39
C PRO A 78 -0.59 0.99 -16.15
N VAL A 79 -0.84 2.24 -15.77
CA VAL A 79 -2.15 2.75 -15.37
C VAL A 79 -2.50 4.02 -16.13
N ASN A 80 -3.75 4.10 -16.60
CA ASN A 80 -4.31 5.30 -17.23
C ASN A 80 -5.83 5.36 -17.00
N GLY A 81 -6.49 6.43 -17.47
CA GLY A 81 -7.94 6.59 -17.43
C GLY A 81 -8.46 7.53 -16.35
N CYS A 82 -7.65 7.83 -15.35
CA CYS A 82 -7.90 8.90 -14.39
C CYS A 82 -6.57 9.57 -14.11
N ASP A 83 -6.34 10.75 -14.68
CA ASP A 83 -5.04 11.39 -14.68
C ASP A 83 -4.46 11.51 -13.25
N ALA A 84 -5.25 12.02 -12.30
CA ALA A 84 -4.81 12.21 -10.93
C ALA A 84 -4.40 10.89 -10.22
N LEU A 85 -5.16 9.81 -10.42
CA LEU A 85 -4.84 8.50 -9.83
C LEU A 85 -3.76 7.78 -10.63
N SER A 86 -3.78 7.92 -11.96
CA SER A 86 -2.76 7.35 -12.83
C SER A 86 -1.40 7.99 -12.56
N ASP A 87 -1.35 9.31 -12.44
CA ASP A 87 -0.12 10.03 -12.11
C ASP A 87 0.39 9.62 -10.72
N LEU A 88 -0.50 9.53 -9.73
CA LEU A 88 -0.16 9.09 -8.39
C LEU A 88 0.45 7.68 -8.41
N ILE A 89 -0.20 6.71 -9.05
CA ILE A 89 0.28 5.33 -9.14
C ILE A 89 1.58 5.26 -9.96
N ASN A 90 1.64 5.95 -11.10
CA ASN A 90 2.79 5.90 -11.98
C ASN A 90 4.02 6.61 -11.40
N MET A 91 3.84 7.72 -10.67
CA MET A 91 4.95 8.36 -9.94
C MET A 91 5.51 7.45 -8.84
N HIS A 92 4.70 6.59 -8.28
CA HIS A 92 5.05 5.74 -7.15
C HIS A 92 5.57 4.36 -7.57
N THR A 93 5.44 3.97 -8.84
CA THR A 93 6.17 2.84 -9.43
C THR A 93 7.65 3.15 -9.66
N GLY A 94 8.04 4.42 -9.54
CA GLY A 94 9.44 4.83 -9.50
C GLY A 94 10.14 4.23 -8.26
N VAL A 95 11.41 3.84 -8.44
CA VAL A 95 12.22 3.35 -7.31
C VAL A 95 12.28 4.43 -6.24
N PRO A 96 11.82 4.16 -4.98
CA PRO A 96 11.97 5.13 -3.89
C PRO A 96 13.44 5.50 -3.74
N GLY A 97 13.70 6.74 -3.39
CA GLY A 97 15.05 7.12 -3.00
C GLY A 97 15.54 6.19 -1.88
N PRO A 98 16.84 5.82 -1.87
CA PRO A 98 17.39 4.87 -0.91
C PRO A 98 17.24 5.30 0.57
N GLU A 99 16.82 6.55 0.80
CA GLU A 99 16.72 7.15 2.11
C GLU A 99 15.31 7.15 2.72
N THR A 100 14.28 6.74 1.98
CA THR A 100 12.90 6.71 2.51
C THR A 100 12.64 5.36 3.18
N PRO A 101 12.45 5.31 4.51
CA PRO A 101 12.13 4.07 5.21
C PRO A 101 10.82 3.49 4.68
N ARG A 102 10.86 2.22 4.27
CA ARG A 102 9.75 1.51 3.67
C ARG A 102 9.78 0.04 4.01
N ALA A 103 8.61 -0.57 4.11
CA ALA A 103 8.44 -2.02 4.17
C ALA A 103 7.15 -2.42 3.46
N GLU A 104 7.12 -3.63 2.90
CA GLU A 104 5.96 -4.16 2.18
C GLU A 104 5.83 -5.66 2.38
N VAL A 105 4.61 -6.15 2.28
CA VAL A 105 4.29 -7.58 2.31
C VAL A 105 3.19 -7.90 1.31
N GLU A 106 3.30 -9.08 0.71
CA GLU A 106 2.25 -9.72 -0.07
C GLU A 106 1.94 -11.07 0.55
N LEU A 107 0.67 -11.32 0.80
CA LEU A 107 0.16 -12.54 1.42
C LEU A 107 -0.87 -13.16 0.48
N ASP A 108 -0.55 -14.33 -0.04
CA ASP A 108 -1.36 -15.07 -0.99
C ASP A 108 -2.20 -16.13 -0.31
N GLY A 109 -3.49 -16.12 -0.57
CA GLY A 109 -4.38 -17.23 -0.27
C GLY A 109 -4.11 -18.44 -1.16
N GLN A 110 -4.83 -19.52 -0.95
CA GLN A 110 -4.63 -20.75 -1.70
C GLN A 110 -4.80 -20.52 -3.21
N GLY A 111 -3.79 -20.89 -3.99
CA GLY A 111 -3.76 -20.62 -5.43
C GLY A 111 -3.64 -19.14 -5.81
N GLY A 112 -3.11 -18.29 -4.90
CA GLY A 112 -2.97 -16.86 -5.11
C GLY A 112 -4.32 -16.11 -5.09
N ASN A 113 -5.33 -16.62 -4.37
CA ASN A 113 -6.64 -16.00 -4.29
C ASN A 113 -7.33 -16.29 -2.94
N PRO A 114 -7.69 -15.27 -2.15
CA PRO A 114 -7.39 -13.85 -2.39
C PRO A 114 -5.91 -13.52 -2.18
N MET A 115 -5.52 -12.30 -2.58
CA MET A 115 -4.20 -11.72 -2.30
C MET A 115 -4.38 -10.47 -1.43
N VAL A 116 -3.53 -10.32 -0.44
CA VAL A 116 -3.46 -9.14 0.44
C VAL A 116 -2.10 -8.50 0.28
N THR A 117 -2.09 -7.19 0.07
CA THR A 117 -0.85 -6.40 0.05
C THR A 117 -0.91 -5.31 1.11
N GLU A 118 0.20 -5.06 1.75
CA GLU A 118 0.37 -3.92 2.64
C GLU A 118 1.73 -3.29 2.42
N SER A 119 1.77 -1.97 2.33
CA SER A 119 3.01 -1.21 2.33
C SER A 119 2.95 -0.09 3.36
N LEU A 120 4.07 0.11 4.07
CA LEU A 120 4.28 1.17 5.03
C LEU A 120 5.43 2.04 4.56
N THR A 121 5.25 3.36 4.60
CA THR A 121 6.28 4.33 4.24
C THR A 121 6.35 5.40 5.33
N ALA A 122 7.55 5.73 5.80
CA ALA A 122 7.76 6.78 6.78
C ALA A 122 8.30 8.04 6.11
N GLU A 123 7.62 9.17 6.31
CA GLU A 123 7.92 10.44 5.65
C GLU A 123 7.74 11.63 6.59
N ASP A 124 8.28 12.78 6.18
CA ASP A 124 7.97 14.06 6.83
C ASP A 124 6.45 14.28 6.92
N ALA A 125 6.00 14.77 8.07
CA ALA A 125 4.57 14.91 8.35
C ALA A 125 3.84 15.82 7.36
N GLY A 126 4.50 16.88 6.87
CA GLY A 126 3.94 17.81 5.89
C GLY A 126 3.79 17.15 4.52
N LYS A 127 4.84 16.43 4.09
CA LYS A 127 4.84 15.68 2.84
C LYS A 127 3.75 14.60 2.88
N LEU A 128 3.72 13.76 3.90
CA LEU A 128 2.72 12.70 4.03
C LEU A 128 1.29 13.25 4.01
N THR A 129 1.06 14.43 4.62
CA THR A 129 -0.26 15.08 4.54
C THR A 129 -0.63 15.42 3.10
N ALA A 130 0.27 16.10 2.38
CA ALA A 130 0.01 16.49 0.99
C ALA A 130 -0.28 15.28 0.10
N ASP A 131 0.42 14.19 0.32
CA ASP A 131 0.30 12.96 -0.47
C ASP A 131 -0.99 12.19 -0.19
N LEU A 132 -1.36 12.10 1.09
CA LEU A 132 -2.65 11.50 1.47
C LEU A 132 -3.83 12.33 0.98
N ASP A 133 -3.74 13.67 1.03
CA ASP A 133 -4.77 14.56 0.49
C ASP A 133 -4.89 14.40 -1.04
N ALA A 134 -3.76 14.31 -1.75
CA ALA A 134 -3.75 14.04 -3.18
C ALA A 134 -4.35 12.66 -3.51
N ALA A 135 -3.98 11.62 -2.76
CA ALA A 135 -4.56 10.29 -2.89
C ALA A 135 -6.07 10.30 -2.64
N ALA A 136 -6.52 10.94 -1.56
CA ALA A 136 -7.94 11.06 -1.23
C ALA A 136 -8.73 11.80 -2.32
N ALA A 137 -8.18 12.88 -2.85
CA ALA A 137 -8.79 13.63 -3.94
C ALA A 137 -8.89 12.79 -5.22
N ALA A 138 -7.82 12.07 -5.57
CA ALA A 138 -7.78 11.17 -6.72
C ALA A 138 -8.82 10.05 -6.59
N LEU A 139 -8.84 9.34 -5.45
CA LEU A 139 -9.79 8.25 -5.21
C LEU A 139 -11.25 8.72 -5.22
N LYS A 140 -11.51 9.96 -4.81
CA LYS A 140 -12.86 10.55 -4.81
C LYS A 140 -13.34 10.96 -6.20
N SER A 141 -12.44 11.43 -7.07
CA SER A 141 -12.78 11.95 -8.39
C SER A 141 -12.79 10.90 -9.49
N CYS A 142 -12.09 9.79 -9.28
CA CYS A 142 -11.94 8.74 -10.28
C CYS A 142 -13.13 7.79 -10.29
N HIS A 143 -13.64 7.51 -11.49
CA HIS A 143 -14.73 6.53 -11.71
C HIS A 143 -14.28 5.30 -12.48
N THR A 144 -13.21 5.43 -13.27
CA THR A 144 -12.62 4.33 -14.03
C THR A 144 -11.11 4.44 -14.05
N ILE A 145 -10.44 3.29 -14.07
CA ILE A 145 -8.99 3.20 -14.21
C ILE A 145 -8.65 1.97 -15.07
N THR A 146 -7.67 2.09 -15.95
CA THR A 146 -7.24 1.00 -16.83
C THR A 146 -5.81 0.60 -16.52
N PHE A 147 -5.61 -0.69 -16.28
CA PHE A 147 -4.30 -1.29 -16.12
C PHE A 147 -3.87 -1.99 -17.40
N ASN A 148 -2.69 -1.66 -17.88
CA ASN A 148 -2.07 -2.27 -19.05
C ASN A 148 -1.03 -3.29 -18.59
N ALA A 149 -1.19 -4.52 -19.03
CA ALA A 149 -0.32 -5.63 -18.62
C ALA A 149 1.01 -5.71 -19.38
N GLY A 150 1.41 -4.69 -20.13
CA GLY A 150 2.59 -4.72 -20.98
C GLY A 150 2.46 -5.64 -22.20
N THR A 151 1.29 -6.21 -22.42
CA THR A 151 0.84 -6.97 -23.59
C THR A 151 -0.34 -6.24 -24.22
N ASN A 152 -1.00 -6.83 -25.21
CA ASN A 152 -2.26 -6.27 -25.74
C ASN A 152 -3.46 -6.40 -24.77
N ASP A 153 -3.22 -6.97 -23.59
CA ASP A 153 -4.25 -7.17 -22.60
C ASP A 153 -4.32 -5.95 -21.67
N SER A 154 -5.51 -5.40 -21.53
CA SER A 154 -5.80 -4.36 -20.56
C SER A 154 -7.07 -4.70 -19.80
N VAL A 155 -7.16 -4.23 -18.57
CA VAL A 155 -8.37 -4.34 -17.76
C VAL A 155 -8.79 -2.96 -17.28
N THR A 156 -10.05 -2.60 -17.55
CA THR A 156 -10.65 -1.38 -17.03
C THR A 156 -11.49 -1.73 -15.81
N PHE A 157 -11.22 -1.03 -14.74
CA PHE A 157 -11.97 -1.14 -13.49
C PHE A 157 -12.91 0.04 -13.32
N THR A 158 -14.11 -0.23 -12.84
CA THR A 158 -14.98 0.77 -12.22
C THR A 158 -14.48 1.03 -10.81
N VAL A 159 -14.35 2.30 -10.44
CA VAL A 159 -13.90 2.76 -9.12
C VAL A 159 -15.09 3.23 -8.31
N THR A 160 -15.33 2.64 -7.16
CA THR A 160 -16.43 2.98 -6.26
C THR A 160 -15.89 3.30 -4.86
N PRO A 161 -16.13 4.49 -4.30
CA PRO A 161 -15.75 4.80 -2.92
C PRO A 161 -16.43 3.85 -1.93
N VAL A 162 -15.68 3.38 -0.94
CA VAL A 162 -16.16 2.47 0.12
C VAL A 162 -15.54 2.85 1.46
N THR A 163 -16.05 2.27 2.55
CA THR A 163 -15.42 2.30 3.87
C THR A 163 -14.88 0.90 4.20
N LEU A 164 -13.58 0.78 4.47
CA LEU A 164 -12.96 -0.50 4.82
C LEU A 164 -12.80 -0.69 6.33
N GLY A 165 -12.33 0.34 7.03
CA GLY A 165 -12.08 0.32 8.47
C GLY A 165 -13.20 0.96 9.29
N ASP A 166 -12.83 1.34 10.50
CA ASP A 166 -13.74 2.00 11.44
C ASP A 166 -13.81 3.53 11.20
N ARG A 167 -12.82 4.08 10.49
CA ARG A 167 -12.77 5.50 10.13
C ARG A 167 -13.52 5.75 8.83
N GLN A 168 -14.51 6.66 8.88
CA GLN A 168 -15.33 7.04 7.72
C GLN A 168 -14.59 7.99 6.77
N ASP A 169 -13.56 8.68 7.26
CA ASP A 169 -12.75 9.66 6.53
C ASP A 169 -11.48 9.07 5.92
N ALA A 170 -11.15 7.81 6.23
CA ALA A 170 -10.04 7.10 5.61
C ALA A 170 -10.38 6.79 4.13
N PRO A 171 -9.56 7.28 3.17
CA PRO A 171 -9.86 7.07 1.76
C PRO A 171 -9.77 5.58 1.38
N ALA A 172 -10.84 5.05 0.81
CA ALA A 172 -10.84 3.70 0.28
C ALA A 172 -11.78 3.57 -0.92
N VAL A 173 -11.44 2.64 -1.83
CA VAL A 173 -12.23 2.32 -3.02
C VAL A 173 -12.31 0.83 -3.25
N ARG A 174 -13.39 0.44 -3.92
CA ARG A 174 -13.55 -0.85 -4.56
C ARG A 174 -13.33 -0.69 -6.06
N LEU A 175 -12.60 -1.62 -6.63
CA LEU A 175 -12.35 -1.72 -8.06
C LEU A 175 -13.02 -2.99 -8.58
N ASP A 176 -13.87 -2.85 -9.59
CA ASP A 176 -14.55 -3.97 -10.25
C ASP A 176 -14.21 -3.99 -11.73
N GLY A 177 -13.65 -5.07 -12.22
CA GLY A 177 -13.26 -5.26 -13.61
C GLY A 177 -13.41 -6.69 -14.09
N THR A 178 -13.18 -6.91 -15.39
CA THR A 178 -13.20 -8.24 -16.00
C THR A 178 -12.04 -8.37 -16.97
N LEU A 179 -11.29 -9.45 -16.88
CA LEU A 179 -10.22 -9.81 -17.81
C LEU A 179 -10.45 -11.22 -18.34
N ALA A 180 -10.56 -11.35 -19.65
CA ALA A 180 -10.77 -12.64 -20.31
C ALA A 180 -11.95 -13.47 -19.72
N GLY A 181 -13.01 -12.81 -19.30
CA GLY A 181 -14.21 -13.45 -18.70
C GLY A 181 -14.09 -13.74 -17.20
N VAL A 182 -12.94 -13.51 -16.58
CA VAL A 182 -12.73 -13.64 -15.13
C VAL A 182 -13.05 -12.31 -14.45
N GLN A 183 -13.90 -12.34 -13.43
CA GLN A 183 -14.15 -11.15 -12.60
C GLN A 183 -12.95 -10.87 -11.70
N LEU A 184 -12.54 -9.61 -11.71
CA LEU A 184 -11.47 -9.11 -10.86
C LEU A 184 -12.03 -8.04 -9.93
N ASN A 185 -11.84 -8.21 -8.65
CA ASN A 185 -12.28 -7.27 -7.63
C ASN A 185 -11.10 -6.90 -6.76
N ALA A 186 -10.98 -5.61 -6.45
CA ALA A 186 -9.99 -5.15 -5.48
C ALA A 186 -10.62 -4.15 -4.52
N PHE A 187 -10.08 -4.12 -3.30
CA PHE A 187 -10.35 -3.10 -2.31
C PHE A 187 -9.01 -2.44 -1.96
N VAL A 188 -8.97 -1.14 -2.06
CA VAL A 188 -7.76 -0.35 -1.80
C VAL A 188 -8.09 0.67 -0.75
N GLY A 189 -7.25 0.79 0.26
CA GLY A 189 -7.39 1.81 1.30
C GLY A 189 -6.05 2.41 1.68
N VAL A 190 -6.08 3.65 2.13
CA VAL A 190 -4.90 4.33 2.68
C VAL A 190 -5.21 4.83 4.08
N GLU A 191 -4.20 4.79 4.96
CA GLU A 191 -4.35 5.23 6.34
C GLU A 191 -3.06 5.94 6.82
N ARG A 192 -3.21 6.81 7.81
CA ARG A 192 -2.13 7.57 8.41
C ARG A 192 -1.87 7.17 9.85
N PHE A 193 -0.60 7.10 10.23
CA PHE A 193 -0.13 6.83 11.60
C PHE A 193 1.01 7.79 11.94
N GLY A 194 0.68 9.04 12.23
CA GLY A 194 1.68 10.09 12.48
C GLY A 194 2.49 10.45 11.23
N THR A 195 3.74 10.01 11.19
CA THR A 195 4.67 10.14 10.05
C THR A 195 4.72 8.90 9.17
N VAL A 196 3.83 7.93 9.37
CA VAL A 196 3.76 6.71 8.58
C VAL A 196 2.47 6.68 7.78
N GLY A 197 2.58 6.47 6.48
CA GLY A 197 1.47 6.15 5.59
C GLY A 197 1.39 4.64 5.37
N MET A 198 0.17 4.10 5.37
CA MET A 198 -0.15 2.72 5.01
C MET A 198 -0.96 2.72 3.72
N ALA A 199 -0.56 1.91 2.77
CA ALA A 199 -1.41 1.50 1.66
C ALA A 199 -1.74 0.02 1.82
N PHE A 200 -3.01 -0.30 1.64
CA PHE A 200 -3.56 -1.65 1.76
C PHE A 200 -4.29 -2.03 0.48
N GLY A 201 -4.09 -3.26 0.03
CA GLY A 201 -4.79 -3.86 -1.09
C GLY A 201 -5.32 -5.24 -0.74
N PHE A 202 -6.55 -5.52 -1.15
CA PHE A 202 -7.16 -6.85 -1.10
C PHE A 202 -7.70 -7.18 -2.48
N PHE A 203 -7.26 -8.27 -3.07
CA PHE A 203 -7.60 -8.68 -4.44
C PHE A 203 -8.28 -10.03 -4.43
N GLN A 204 -9.35 -10.17 -5.22
CA GLN A 204 -10.07 -11.42 -5.35
C GLN A 204 -10.53 -11.64 -6.79
N ARG A 205 -10.37 -12.86 -7.27
CA ARG A 205 -10.94 -13.34 -8.53
C ARG A 205 -12.24 -14.09 -8.24
N ASP A 206 -13.20 -13.94 -9.14
CA ASP A 206 -14.50 -14.66 -9.09
C ASP A 206 -15.25 -14.49 -7.77
N GLY A 207 -15.16 -13.31 -7.17
CA GLY A 207 -15.84 -12.97 -5.94
C GLY A 207 -15.51 -11.56 -5.47
N ALA A 208 -16.30 -11.03 -4.55
CA ALA A 208 -16.12 -9.71 -3.97
C ALA A 208 -16.53 -9.70 -2.49
N SER A 209 -15.66 -10.21 -1.61
CA SER A 209 -15.95 -10.22 -0.18
C SER A 209 -15.51 -8.93 0.50
N SER A 210 -16.41 -7.94 0.56
CA SER A 210 -16.17 -6.69 1.29
C SER A 210 -15.95 -6.92 2.79
N GLN A 211 -16.59 -7.93 3.37
CA GLN A 211 -16.42 -8.28 4.78
C GLN A 211 -15.00 -8.78 5.06
N LEU A 212 -14.48 -9.66 4.19
CA LEU A 212 -13.12 -10.18 4.33
C LEU A 212 -12.09 -9.05 4.12
N ALA A 213 -12.26 -8.23 3.07
CA ALA A 213 -11.40 -7.07 2.84
C ALA A 213 -11.37 -6.13 4.05
N SER A 214 -12.55 -5.80 4.62
CA SER A 214 -12.66 -4.96 5.81
C SER A 214 -12.05 -5.61 7.05
N PHE A 215 -12.16 -6.93 7.20
CA PHE A 215 -11.52 -7.66 8.30
C PHE A 215 -9.99 -7.57 8.20
N GLN A 216 -9.43 -7.83 7.03
CA GLN A 216 -7.98 -7.77 6.80
C GLN A 216 -7.44 -6.34 6.95
N TYR A 217 -8.16 -5.34 6.45
CA TYR A 217 -7.80 -3.93 6.63
C TYR A 217 -7.74 -3.55 8.12
N ARG A 218 -8.75 -3.92 8.91
CA ARG A 218 -8.75 -3.65 10.36
C ARG A 218 -7.63 -4.39 11.08
N ALA A 219 -7.28 -5.60 10.66
CA ALA A 219 -6.14 -6.34 11.20
C ALA A 219 -4.82 -5.58 10.94
N ALA A 220 -4.62 -5.08 9.71
CA ALA A 220 -3.47 -4.26 9.35
C ALA A 220 -3.40 -2.99 10.22
N VAL A 221 -4.48 -2.21 10.27
CA VAL A 221 -4.57 -1.00 11.10
C VAL A 221 -4.22 -1.30 12.56
N ALA A 222 -4.82 -2.33 13.14
CA ALA A 222 -4.58 -2.70 14.54
C ALA A 222 -3.13 -3.12 14.79
N LYS A 223 -2.49 -3.78 13.83
CA LYS A 223 -1.09 -4.20 13.95
C LYS A 223 -0.14 -3.00 13.89
N VAL A 224 -0.33 -2.10 12.93
CA VAL A 224 0.46 -0.87 12.82
C VAL A 224 0.33 -0.02 14.09
N GLN A 225 -0.90 0.16 14.60
CA GLN A 225 -1.14 0.90 15.85
C GLN A 225 -0.35 0.30 17.03
N ARG A 226 -0.38 -1.02 17.19
CA ARG A 226 0.35 -1.69 18.28
C ARG A 226 1.86 -1.60 18.11
N ALA A 227 2.36 -1.80 16.90
CA ALA A 227 3.80 -1.85 16.64
C ALA A 227 4.46 -0.47 16.73
N LEU A 228 3.77 0.57 16.27
CA LEU A 228 4.30 1.93 16.24
C LEU A 228 3.86 2.81 17.42
N GLY A 229 2.97 2.32 18.28
CA GLY A 229 2.48 3.07 19.45
C GLY A 229 1.72 4.35 19.07
N THR A 230 1.00 4.33 17.95
CA THR A 230 0.24 5.48 17.43
C THR A 230 -1.17 5.04 17.02
N THR A 231 -2.08 5.98 16.80
CA THR A 231 -3.44 5.68 16.37
C THR A 231 -3.66 6.04 14.91
N ALA A 232 -4.57 5.32 14.25
CA ALA A 232 -5.00 5.61 12.89
C ALA A 232 -5.57 7.03 12.79
N GLY A 233 -5.19 7.77 11.74
CA GLY A 233 -5.54 9.17 11.54
C GLY A 233 -4.74 10.18 12.36
N SER A 234 -3.89 9.73 13.26
CA SER A 234 -3.03 10.63 14.04
C SER A 234 -2.07 11.39 13.15
N THR A 235 -1.86 12.67 13.47
CA THR A 235 -0.78 13.50 12.90
C THR A 235 0.45 13.54 13.82
N THR A 236 0.32 12.97 15.03
CA THR A 236 1.43 12.91 16.00
C THR A 236 2.39 11.79 15.59
N PRO A 237 3.69 12.05 15.48
CA PRO A 237 4.68 11.02 15.16
C PRO A 237 4.61 9.82 16.11
N PRO A 238 4.92 8.59 15.64
CA PRO A 238 5.02 7.42 16.48
C PRO A 238 5.99 7.64 17.64
N THR A 239 5.65 7.15 18.81
CA THR A 239 6.58 7.13 19.92
C THR A 239 7.57 6.00 19.69
N ALA A 240 8.84 6.32 19.39
CA ALA A 240 9.87 5.31 19.22
C ALA A 240 9.99 4.48 20.50
N THR A 241 9.45 3.27 20.50
CA THR A 241 9.69 2.31 21.57
C THR A 241 11.12 1.83 21.40
N ALA A 242 12.00 2.22 22.33
CA ALA A 242 13.39 1.76 22.33
C ALA A 242 13.38 0.21 22.32
N PRO A 243 14.26 -0.42 21.51
CA PRO A 243 14.36 -1.87 21.50
C PRO A 243 14.67 -2.35 22.92
N VAL A 244 13.83 -3.26 23.44
CA VAL A 244 14.08 -3.92 24.72
C VAL A 244 15.31 -4.78 24.54
N THR A 245 16.49 -4.26 24.90
CA THR A 245 17.70 -5.05 25.05
C THR A 245 17.43 -6.07 26.15
N ARG A 246 17.12 -7.30 25.77
CA ARG A 246 17.16 -8.43 26.70
C ARG A 246 18.60 -8.54 27.18
N GLY A 247 18.82 -8.06 28.40
CA GLY A 247 20.09 -8.28 29.08
C GLY A 247 20.33 -9.78 29.20
N THR A 248 21.36 -10.26 28.53
CA THR A 248 21.91 -11.59 28.74
C THR A 248 22.52 -11.57 30.13
N SER A 249 21.79 -12.15 31.10
CA SER A 249 22.38 -12.49 32.41
C SER A 249 23.41 -13.59 32.17
N VAL A 250 24.67 -13.28 32.46
CA VAL A 250 25.77 -14.25 32.57
C VAL A 250 25.68 -14.95 33.93
#